data_c7fc8ec0f4b55d02444c9160da2b7de9
#
_entry.id   c7fc8ec0f4b55d02444c9160da2b7de9
#
_cell.length_a   1.000
_cell.length_b   1.000
_cell.length_c   1.000
_cell.angle_alpha   90.00
_cell.angle_beta   90.00
_cell.angle_gamma   90.00
#
_symmetry.space_group_name_H-M   'P 1'
#
loop_
_entity.id
_entity.type
_entity.pdbx_description
1 polymer ?
#
loop_
_entity_poly.entity_id
_entity_poly.type
_entity_poly.pdbx_seq_one_letter_code
_entity_poly.pdbx_strand_id
1 'polypeptide(L)'
;MISVEVRIVDAQAAFLGDLDGAEIRLGRGQDAATALFTLGHLFGHTVQWNLSERARTIGGREEGRHSQAELLEIEDYELEASRYGLQLLHEIGVHDLDQWLSDFAACDLAYLEHFYTTGERRTPAEFWKDGQPLLAPLAIPTFSPRRFKFRWEGVVI
;
A
#
# COMPACT_ATOMS: atom_id res chain seq x y z
N MET A 1 -2.46 -4.26 22.49
CA MET A 1 -3.01 -3.31 21.49
C MET A 1 -1.86 -2.82 20.63
N ILE A 2 -1.98 -2.94 19.30
CA ILE A 2 -1.01 -2.40 18.35
C ILE A 2 -1.37 -0.92 18.13
N SER A 3 -0.40 -0.02 18.21
CA SER A 3 -0.61 1.41 17.95
C SER A 3 0.41 1.91 16.94
N VAL A 4 -0.07 2.28 15.75
CA VAL A 4 0.71 2.93 14.69
C VAL A 4 0.31 4.40 14.66
N GLU A 5 1.27 5.30 14.69
CA GLU A 5 1.01 6.74 14.62
C GLU A 5 0.61 7.12 13.17
N VAL A 6 -0.44 7.91 13.02
CA VAL A 6 -0.85 8.46 11.72
C VAL A 6 -0.78 9.99 11.76
N ARG A 7 -0.09 10.60 10.82
CA ARG A 7 0.06 12.05 10.71
C ARG A 7 -0.35 12.55 9.33
N ILE A 8 -1.11 13.63 9.30
CA ILE A 8 -1.39 14.37 8.06
C ILE A 8 -0.36 15.48 7.93
N VAL A 9 0.35 15.49 6.80
CA VAL A 9 1.44 16.43 6.56
C VAL A 9 1.17 17.30 5.33
N ASP A 10 1.64 18.53 5.37
CA ASP A 10 1.67 19.41 4.20
C ASP A 10 2.88 19.00 3.35
N ALA A 11 2.62 18.49 2.15
CA ALA A 11 3.62 18.01 1.23
C ALA A 11 3.31 18.49 -0.20
N GLN A 12 4.24 18.23 -1.12
CA GLN A 12 4.00 18.53 -2.53
C GLN A 12 2.82 17.73 -3.09
N ALA A 13 2.16 18.24 -4.11
CA ALA A 13 0.91 17.69 -4.64
C ALA A 13 0.96 16.22 -5.05
N ALA A 14 2.12 15.70 -5.40
CA ALA A 14 2.31 14.30 -5.79
C ALA A 14 2.52 13.34 -4.60
N PHE A 15 2.68 13.86 -3.38
CA PHE A 15 2.91 13.02 -2.20
C PHE A 15 1.58 12.50 -1.66
N LEU A 16 1.36 11.20 -1.69
CA LEU A 16 0.19 10.57 -1.09
C LEU A 16 0.44 10.09 0.34
N GLY A 17 1.57 9.45 0.58
CA GLY A 17 1.93 9.00 1.92
C GLY A 17 3.23 8.22 1.96
N ASP A 18 3.75 8.06 3.16
CA ASP A 18 4.91 7.22 3.43
C ASP A 18 4.82 6.53 4.80
N LEU A 19 5.73 5.61 5.06
CA LEU A 19 5.84 4.89 6.33
C LEU A 19 7.31 4.74 6.75
N ASP A 20 7.55 4.53 8.05
CA ASP A 20 8.85 4.13 8.59
C ASP A 20 8.81 2.86 9.46
N GLY A 21 7.66 2.20 9.49
CA GLY A 21 7.41 1.00 10.31
C GLY A 21 6.72 1.26 11.64
N ALA A 22 6.68 2.50 12.12
CA ALA A 22 5.96 2.90 13.33
C ALA A 22 5.04 4.11 13.12
N GLU A 23 5.29 4.88 12.08
CA GLU A 23 4.52 6.06 11.71
C GLU A 23 4.13 6.01 10.23
N ILE A 24 2.87 6.33 9.93
CA ILE A 24 2.36 6.57 8.59
C ILE A 24 2.13 8.07 8.44
N ARG A 25 2.63 8.68 7.37
CA ARG A 25 2.29 10.05 7.02
C ARG A 25 1.40 10.04 5.78
N LEU A 26 0.37 10.86 5.79
CA LEU A 26 -0.53 11.07 4.66
C LEU A 26 -0.44 12.51 4.19
N GLY A 27 -0.36 12.71 2.89
CA GLY A 27 -0.38 14.03 2.28
C GLY A 27 -1.75 14.70 2.46
N ARG A 28 -1.75 15.99 2.85
CA ARG A 28 -2.96 16.79 2.89
C ARG A 28 -3.44 17.09 1.47
N GLY A 29 -4.75 17.12 1.27
CA GLY A 29 -5.36 17.52 0.00
C GLY A 29 -5.73 16.38 -0.94
N GLN A 30 -5.52 15.13 -0.52
CA GLN A 30 -6.08 13.97 -1.21
C GLN A 30 -7.61 13.95 -1.06
N ASP A 31 -8.32 13.38 -2.04
CA ASP A 31 -9.72 13.01 -1.83
C ASP A 31 -9.84 11.88 -0.80
N ALA A 32 -11.04 11.74 -0.23
CA ALA A 32 -11.27 10.79 0.86
C ALA A 32 -11.02 9.33 0.47
N ALA A 33 -11.35 8.95 -0.77
CA ALA A 33 -11.16 7.59 -1.26
C ALA A 33 -9.67 7.26 -1.39
N THR A 34 -8.90 8.14 -2.02
CA THR A 34 -7.44 8.01 -2.14
C THR A 34 -6.77 7.96 -0.76
N ALA A 35 -7.16 8.84 0.16
CA ALA A 35 -6.60 8.87 1.51
C ALA A 35 -6.90 7.58 2.30
N LEU A 36 -8.12 7.05 2.18
CA LEU A 36 -8.52 5.80 2.85
C LEU A 36 -7.75 4.59 2.30
N PHE A 37 -7.65 4.47 0.98
CA PHE A 37 -6.87 3.41 0.36
C PHE A 37 -5.40 3.52 0.78
N THR A 38 -4.79 4.70 0.65
CA THR A 38 -3.39 4.94 1.01
C THR A 38 -3.12 4.56 2.47
N LEU A 39 -4.01 4.95 3.39
CA LEU A 39 -3.87 4.60 4.81
C LEU A 39 -3.89 3.09 5.03
N GLY A 40 -4.90 2.40 4.48
CA GLY A 40 -5.02 0.94 4.63
C GLY A 40 -3.84 0.20 4.01
N HIS A 41 -3.40 0.62 2.84
CA HIS A 41 -2.28 0.04 2.12
C HIS A 41 -0.95 0.23 2.87
N LEU A 42 -0.65 1.45 3.32
CA LEU A 42 0.54 1.74 4.11
C LEU A 42 0.52 1.05 5.48
N PHE A 43 -0.66 0.88 6.08
CA PHE A 43 -0.80 0.05 7.27
C PHE A 43 -0.40 -1.40 6.98
N GLY A 44 -0.84 -1.97 5.87
CA GLY A 44 -0.43 -3.31 5.44
C GLY A 44 1.09 -3.44 5.30
N HIS A 45 1.73 -2.50 4.65
CA HIS A 45 3.20 -2.46 4.56
C HIS A 45 3.85 -2.26 5.93
N THR A 46 3.23 -1.51 6.84
CA THR A 46 3.73 -1.38 8.22
C THR A 46 3.72 -2.71 8.94
N VAL A 47 2.66 -3.52 8.78
CA VAL A 47 2.61 -4.89 9.29
C VAL A 47 3.76 -5.73 8.71
N GLN A 48 3.88 -5.77 7.40
CA GLN A 48 4.91 -6.54 6.70
C GLN A 48 6.33 -6.17 7.14
N TRP A 49 6.62 -4.87 7.24
CA TRP A 49 7.94 -4.38 7.63
C TRP A 49 8.34 -4.79 9.04
N ASN A 50 7.39 -4.81 9.95
CA ASN A 50 7.64 -5.23 11.33
C ASN A 50 7.84 -6.75 11.48
N LEU A 51 7.29 -7.54 10.55
CA LEU A 51 7.34 -8.99 10.60
C LEU A 51 8.46 -9.60 9.75
N SER A 52 8.88 -8.94 8.66
CA SER A 52 9.73 -9.54 7.63
C SER A 52 10.84 -8.59 7.14
N GLU A 53 12.09 -9.04 7.29
CA GLU A 53 13.23 -8.37 6.64
C GLU A 53 13.13 -8.44 5.11
N ARG A 54 12.61 -9.54 4.58
CA ARG A 54 12.38 -9.70 3.14
C ARG A 54 11.40 -8.65 2.61
N ALA A 55 10.31 -8.39 3.33
CA ALA A 55 9.36 -7.34 2.95
C ALA A 55 10.02 -5.96 2.90
N ARG A 56 10.87 -5.63 3.88
CA ARG A 56 11.64 -4.37 3.85
C ARG A 56 12.59 -4.29 2.66
N THR A 57 13.21 -5.41 2.28
CA THR A 57 14.08 -5.47 1.12
C THR A 57 13.30 -5.24 -0.18
N ILE A 58 12.11 -5.83 -0.31
CA ILE A 58 11.25 -5.63 -1.48
C ILE A 58 10.78 -4.16 -1.54
N GLY A 59 10.23 -3.64 -0.43
CA GLY A 59 9.78 -2.25 -0.34
C GLY A 59 10.88 -1.21 -0.53
N GLY A 60 12.11 -1.53 -0.18
CA GLY A 60 13.27 -0.63 -0.33
C GLY A 60 14.00 -0.72 -1.68
N ARG A 61 13.48 -1.46 -2.65
CA ARG A 61 14.08 -1.52 -4.00
C ARG A 61 13.98 -0.16 -4.68
N GLU A 62 15.03 0.18 -5.44
CA GLU A 62 15.05 1.40 -6.23
C GLU A 62 13.99 1.36 -7.35
N GLU A 63 13.44 2.52 -7.68
CA GLU A 63 12.58 2.66 -8.85
C GLU A 63 13.34 2.30 -10.12
N GLY A 64 12.69 1.58 -11.04
CA GLY A 64 13.28 1.19 -12.30
C GLY A 64 12.61 -0.03 -12.92
N ARG A 65 13.22 -0.57 -13.96
CA ARG A 65 12.73 -1.80 -14.57
C ARG A 65 13.14 -3.00 -13.72
N HIS A 66 12.18 -3.90 -13.51
CA HIS A 66 12.36 -5.13 -12.77
C HIS A 66 12.28 -6.35 -13.69
N SER A 67 12.95 -7.43 -13.30
CA SER A 67 12.79 -8.74 -13.93
C SER A 67 11.40 -9.32 -13.65
N GLN A 68 10.98 -10.29 -14.44
CA GLN A 68 9.70 -10.98 -14.22
C GLN A 68 9.60 -11.61 -12.82
N ALA A 69 10.69 -12.15 -12.29
CA ALA A 69 10.72 -12.72 -10.95
C ALA A 69 10.53 -11.65 -9.87
N GLU A 70 11.15 -10.48 -10.04
CA GLU A 70 10.96 -9.34 -9.12
C GLU A 70 9.55 -8.76 -9.20
N LEU A 71 8.94 -8.73 -10.39
CA LEU A 71 7.55 -8.29 -10.55
C LEU A 71 6.58 -9.20 -9.79
N LEU A 72 6.77 -10.52 -9.83
CA LEU A 72 5.94 -11.46 -9.05
C LEU A 72 6.11 -11.26 -7.54
N GLU A 73 7.34 -11.00 -7.07
CA GLU A 73 7.55 -10.68 -5.65
C GLU A 73 6.88 -9.36 -5.23
N ILE A 74 6.90 -8.35 -6.10
CA ILE A 74 6.23 -7.07 -5.87
C ILE A 74 4.71 -7.28 -5.85
N GLU A 75 4.17 -8.04 -6.79
CA GLU A 75 2.74 -8.38 -6.83
C GLU A 75 2.27 -9.00 -5.51
N ASP A 76 2.95 -10.04 -5.04
CA ASP A 76 2.62 -10.70 -3.77
C ASP A 76 2.71 -9.73 -2.59
N TYR A 77 3.74 -8.89 -2.57
CA TYR A 77 3.98 -7.89 -1.53
C TYR A 77 2.86 -6.83 -1.47
N GLU A 78 2.45 -6.30 -2.61
CA GLU A 78 1.39 -5.28 -2.71
C GLU A 78 0.00 -5.86 -2.38
N LEU A 79 -0.30 -7.06 -2.88
CA LEU A 79 -1.57 -7.74 -2.59
C LEU A 79 -1.68 -8.10 -1.10
N GLU A 80 -0.62 -8.58 -0.49
CA GLU A 80 -0.61 -8.89 0.95
C GLU A 80 -0.86 -7.62 1.78
N ALA A 81 -0.24 -6.48 1.44
CA ALA A 81 -0.48 -5.21 2.10
C ALA A 81 -1.95 -4.78 2.01
N SER A 82 -2.55 -4.90 0.83
CA SER A 82 -3.96 -4.56 0.62
C SER A 82 -4.91 -5.49 1.41
N ARG A 83 -4.57 -6.77 1.56
CA ARG A 83 -5.32 -7.73 2.38
C ARG A 83 -5.27 -7.41 3.88
N TYR A 84 -4.14 -6.91 4.39
CA TYR A 84 -4.05 -6.38 5.76
C TYR A 84 -4.88 -5.10 5.93
N GLY A 85 -4.87 -4.22 4.93
CA GLY A 85 -5.72 -3.02 4.91
C GLY A 85 -7.20 -3.36 4.94
N LEU A 86 -7.63 -4.37 4.18
CA LEU A 86 -9.01 -4.88 4.21
C LEU A 86 -9.37 -5.43 5.59
N GLN A 87 -8.49 -6.23 6.20
CA GLN A 87 -8.70 -6.74 7.56
C GLN A 87 -8.84 -5.62 8.58
N LEU A 88 -8.05 -4.56 8.47
CA LEU A 88 -8.16 -3.39 9.34
C LEU A 88 -9.57 -2.77 9.27
N LEU A 89 -10.13 -2.64 8.07
CA LEU A 89 -11.51 -2.16 7.90
C LEU A 89 -12.53 -3.10 8.56
N HIS A 90 -12.36 -4.41 8.40
CA HIS A 90 -13.24 -5.40 9.02
C HIS A 90 -13.18 -5.34 10.56
N GLU A 91 -12.00 -5.13 11.14
CA GLU A 91 -11.85 -5.02 12.61
C GLU A 91 -12.56 -3.80 13.21
N ILE A 92 -12.78 -2.75 12.42
CA ILE A 92 -13.59 -1.58 12.83
C ILE A 92 -15.05 -1.67 12.38
N GLY A 93 -15.48 -2.81 11.84
CA GLY A 93 -16.86 -3.10 11.45
C GLY A 93 -17.27 -2.59 10.07
N VAL A 94 -16.34 -2.23 9.22
CA VAL A 94 -16.59 -1.79 7.84
C VAL A 94 -16.40 -2.98 6.90
N HIS A 95 -17.51 -3.47 6.30
CA HIS A 95 -17.52 -4.63 5.41
C HIS A 95 -18.11 -4.34 4.03
N ASP A 96 -18.65 -3.16 3.83
CA ASP A 96 -19.29 -2.74 2.57
C ASP A 96 -18.32 -2.11 1.56
N LEU A 97 -17.03 -2.05 1.91
CA LEU A 97 -15.97 -1.53 1.04
C LEU A 97 -15.09 -2.62 0.40
N ASP A 98 -15.43 -3.89 0.55
CA ASP A 98 -14.60 -5.00 0.07
C ASP A 98 -14.38 -4.95 -1.45
N GLN A 99 -15.44 -4.69 -2.23
CA GLN A 99 -15.32 -4.56 -3.68
C GLN A 99 -14.52 -3.33 -4.06
N TRP A 100 -14.83 -2.18 -3.45
CA TRP A 100 -14.12 -0.95 -3.72
C TRP A 100 -12.60 -1.06 -3.44
N LEU A 101 -12.22 -1.65 -2.30
CA LEU A 101 -10.81 -1.83 -1.96
C LEU A 101 -10.14 -2.82 -2.89
N SER A 102 -10.83 -3.88 -3.30
CA SER A 102 -10.33 -4.87 -4.26
C SER A 102 -10.09 -4.25 -5.64
N ASP A 103 -11.03 -3.41 -6.12
CA ASP A 103 -10.90 -2.69 -7.38
C ASP A 103 -9.73 -1.68 -7.32
N PHE A 104 -9.58 -1.00 -6.20
CA PHE A 104 -8.49 -0.03 -6.00
C PHE A 104 -7.12 -0.72 -5.97
N ALA A 105 -7.00 -1.82 -5.24
CA ALA A 105 -5.77 -2.61 -5.16
C ALA A 105 -5.37 -3.17 -6.53
N ALA A 106 -6.34 -3.67 -7.31
CA ALA A 106 -6.09 -4.14 -8.66
C ALA A 106 -5.65 -3.02 -9.61
N CYS A 107 -6.23 -1.83 -9.47
CA CYS A 107 -5.85 -0.64 -10.23
C CYS A 107 -4.41 -0.22 -9.91
N ASP A 108 -4.07 -0.14 -8.64
CA ASP A 108 -2.73 0.21 -8.17
C ASP A 108 -1.68 -0.79 -8.67
N LEU A 109 -1.96 -2.08 -8.54
CA LEU A 109 -1.08 -3.14 -9.01
C LEU A 109 -0.87 -3.08 -10.54
N ALA A 110 -1.92 -2.89 -11.33
CA ALA A 110 -1.82 -2.77 -12.78
C ALA A 110 -0.99 -1.55 -13.21
N TYR A 111 -1.12 -0.43 -12.47
CA TYR A 111 -0.28 0.74 -12.67
C TYR A 111 1.19 0.45 -12.36
N LEU A 112 1.49 -0.18 -11.22
CA LEU A 112 2.86 -0.54 -10.83
C LEU A 112 3.50 -1.52 -11.81
N GLU A 113 2.76 -2.54 -12.25
CA GLU A 113 3.24 -3.49 -13.27
C GLU A 113 3.61 -2.77 -14.57
N HIS A 114 2.75 -1.85 -15.04
CA HIS A 114 3.05 -1.04 -16.21
C HIS A 114 4.32 -0.20 -15.99
N PHE A 115 4.40 0.53 -14.88
CA PHE A 115 5.53 1.40 -14.57
C PHE A 115 6.86 0.61 -14.47
N TYR A 116 6.88 -0.50 -13.75
CA TYR A 116 8.09 -1.31 -13.58
C TYR A 116 8.49 -2.10 -14.84
N THR A 117 7.56 -2.32 -15.75
CA THR A 117 7.85 -2.97 -17.04
C THR A 117 8.37 -1.96 -18.08
N THR A 118 7.75 -0.79 -18.16
CA THR A 118 8.00 0.19 -19.21
C THR A 118 8.88 1.36 -18.79
N GLY A 119 8.89 1.70 -17.48
CA GLY A 119 9.47 2.93 -16.93
C GLY A 119 8.62 4.17 -17.21
N GLU A 120 7.43 4.02 -17.79
CA GLU A 120 6.56 5.10 -18.23
C GLU A 120 5.50 5.42 -17.19
N ARG A 121 5.43 6.68 -16.74
CA ARG A 121 4.38 7.14 -15.82
C ARG A 121 3.11 7.44 -16.61
N ARG A 122 1.98 6.94 -16.10
CA ARG A 122 0.64 7.19 -16.64
C ARG A 122 -0.30 7.60 -15.50
N THR A 123 -1.50 8.00 -15.85
CA THR A 123 -2.52 8.33 -14.87
C THR A 123 -3.08 7.03 -14.28
N PRO A 124 -3.02 6.80 -12.96
CA PRO A 124 -3.53 5.57 -12.34
C PRO A 124 -4.97 5.25 -12.71
N ALA A 125 -5.82 6.26 -12.87
CA ALA A 125 -7.23 6.08 -13.27
C ALA A 125 -7.41 5.36 -14.62
N GLU A 126 -6.41 5.35 -15.50
CA GLU A 126 -6.46 4.63 -16.78
C GLU A 126 -6.50 3.10 -16.58
N PHE A 127 -6.05 2.63 -15.42
CA PHE A 127 -5.99 1.21 -15.04
C PHE A 127 -7.22 0.76 -14.26
N TRP A 128 -8.14 1.67 -13.93
CA TRP A 128 -9.32 1.35 -13.16
C TRP A 128 -10.27 0.41 -13.93
N LYS A 129 -10.71 -0.65 -13.26
CA LYS A 129 -11.73 -1.58 -13.74
C LYS A 129 -12.59 -2.01 -12.56
N ASP A 130 -13.90 -1.83 -12.68
CA ASP A 130 -14.86 -2.28 -11.67
C ASP A 130 -15.01 -3.81 -11.66
N GLY A 131 -15.36 -4.35 -10.50
CA GLY A 131 -15.74 -5.76 -10.36
C GLY A 131 -14.57 -6.72 -10.39
N GLN A 132 -13.41 -6.29 -9.93
CA GLN A 132 -12.24 -7.16 -9.79
C GLN A 132 -12.51 -8.30 -8.77
N PRO A 133 -11.78 -9.42 -8.85
CA PRO A 133 -11.88 -10.47 -7.86
C PRO A 133 -11.70 -9.93 -6.44
N LEU A 134 -12.60 -10.33 -5.53
CA LEU A 134 -12.52 -9.89 -4.14
C LEU A 134 -11.25 -10.38 -3.46
N LEU A 135 -10.56 -9.48 -2.81
CA LEU A 135 -9.46 -9.83 -1.91
C LEU A 135 -10.02 -10.55 -0.68
N ALA A 136 -9.32 -11.58 -0.23
CA ALA A 136 -9.59 -12.19 1.06
C ALA A 136 -8.82 -11.42 2.14
N PRO A 137 -9.48 -10.96 3.22
CA PRO A 137 -8.78 -10.31 4.33
C PRO A 137 -7.74 -11.25 4.93
N LEU A 138 -6.65 -10.69 5.43
CA LEU A 138 -5.58 -11.44 6.07
C LEU A 138 -5.46 -11.01 7.53
N ALA A 139 -5.57 -11.98 8.45
CA ALA A 139 -5.51 -11.72 9.89
C ALA A 139 -4.22 -10.97 10.26
N ILE A 140 -4.36 -9.87 11.00
CA ILE A 140 -3.24 -9.04 11.40
C ILE A 140 -2.49 -9.72 12.56
N PRO A 141 -1.24 -10.15 12.36
CA PRO A 141 -0.45 -10.74 13.44
C PRO A 141 -0.13 -9.70 14.52
N THR A 142 0.13 -10.16 15.73
CA THR A 142 0.64 -9.27 16.79
C THR A 142 2.07 -8.85 16.47
N PHE A 143 2.34 -7.55 16.48
CA PHE A 143 3.67 -6.98 16.31
C PHE A 143 3.85 -5.74 17.20
N SER A 144 5.10 -5.36 17.41
CA SER A 144 5.44 -4.10 18.07
C SER A 144 6.02 -3.15 17.03
N PRO A 145 5.35 -2.02 16.73
CA PRO A 145 5.82 -1.07 15.74
C PRO A 145 7.23 -0.54 16.06
N ARG A 146 8.12 -0.58 15.09
CA ARG A 146 9.51 -0.12 15.20
C ARG A 146 9.85 0.80 14.05
N ARG A 147 10.55 1.88 14.34
CA ARG A 147 11.10 2.77 13.30
C ARG A 147 12.30 2.14 12.63
N PHE A 148 12.28 2.14 11.29
CA PHE A 148 13.42 1.79 10.47
C PHE A 148 14.15 3.05 9.99
N LYS A 149 15.40 2.91 9.54
CA LYS A 149 16.27 4.06 9.20
C LYS A 149 15.83 4.83 7.96
N PHE A 150 14.98 4.24 7.13
CA PHE A 150 14.48 4.86 5.90
C PHE A 150 12.96 4.93 5.93
N ARG A 151 12.44 5.91 5.23
CA ARG A 151 11.01 6.02 4.92
C ARG A 151 10.80 5.61 3.49
N TRP A 152 9.68 4.99 3.24
CA TRP A 152 9.31 4.57 1.90
C TRP A 152 7.97 5.20 1.51
N GLU A 153 7.98 5.90 0.38
CA GLU A 153 6.78 6.41 -0.25
C GLU A 153 6.06 5.24 -0.92
N GLY A 154 5.04 4.74 -0.26
CA GLY A 154 4.32 3.52 -0.64
C GLY A 154 3.44 3.63 -1.87
N VAL A 155 3.43 4.76 -2.54
CA VAL A 155 2.60 4.97 -3.74
C VAL A 155 3.41 5.71 -4.78
N VAL A 156 3.67 5.05 -5.88
CA VAL A 156 4.28 5.66 -7.08
C VAL A 156 3.17 6.29 -7.91
N ILE A 157 3.13 7.60 -7.94
CA ILE A 157 2.21 8.34 -8.82
C ILE A 157 2.99 9.17 -9.81
#